data_925af8b53600465f6afa4bf545d14732
#
_entry.id   925af8b53600465f6afa4bf545d14732
#
_cell.length_a   1.000
_cell.length_b   1.000
_cell.length_c   1.000
_cell.angle_alpha   90.00
_cell.angle_beta   90.00
_cell.angle_gamma   90.00
#
_symmetry.space_group_name_H-M   'P 1'
#
loop_
_entity.id
_entity.type
_entity.pdbx_description
1 polymer ?
#
loop_
_entity_poly.entity_id
_entity_poly.type
_entity_poly.pdbx_seq_one_letter_code
_entity_poly.pdbx_strand_id
1 'polypeptide(L)'
;MKKFSTVFLIILVAICNAQSSKKISLLNTFHIASTGGWDYLAIGPVNNWLYISHGAQVNILNKITGDSVGVIKNTTGVHGIAFDVNNNKGFTSNGRLNNVTVFDMNSNKVLTQIAVGANPDAIMYEQFTKMIITCNGRAKNLTFINPANNMVVDSLSVGGKPETAVCDEKGKLYVNIENKNEIVEIDLIQKKIINKWSLAPGEGPTGLAIDLKTRRLFATCDKLLLIIDADNGKVIDKLPIGDGCDGAAFDVKLKNIYTSNGDGTLTVIHEKNANSFVVIDNVLTKKSARTIALDPLTHRLYLPAAEFEQPIVGEKGRPKMKAGSFQILVVGE
;
A
#
# COMPACT_ATOMS: atom_id res chain seq x y z
N MET A 1 -80.36 13.28 -15.81
CA MET A 1 -79.34 12.21 -15.75
C MET A 1 -78.00 12.89 -15.40
N LYS A 2 -77.54 12.79 -14.15
CA LYS A 2 -76.24 13.36 -13.67
C LYS A 2 -75.21 12.27 -13.80
N LYS A 3 -74.15 12.51 -14.60
CA LYS A 3 -73.01 11.60 -14.70
C LYS A 3 -72.05 11.93 -13.57
N PHE A 4 -71.80 10.94 -12.66
CA PHE A 4 -70.73 10.96 -11.71
C PHE A 4 -69.46 10.47 -12.36
N SER A 5 -68.43 11.30 -12.36
CA SER A 5 -67.07 10.95 -12.84
C SER A 5 -66.23 10.58 -11.63
N THR A 6 -65.88 9.30 -11.47
CA THR A 6 -65.02 8.82 -10.41
C THR A 6 -63.56 9.00 -10.82
N VAL A 7 -62.84 9.89 -10.14
CA VAL A 7 -61.40 10.05 -10.33
C VAL A 7 -60.66 9.01 -9.44
N PHE A 8 -59.96 8.09 -10.09
CA PHE A 8 -59.07 7.15 -9.41
C PHE A 8 -57.72 7.81 -9.12
N LEU A 9 -57.39 8.08 -7.90
CA LEU A 9 -56.09 8.61 -7.45
C LEU A 9 -55.13 7.42 -7.27
N ILE A 10 -54.21 7.22 -8.22
CA ILE A 10 -53.14 6.22 -8.08
C ILE A 10 -52.02 6.83 -7.22
N ILE A 11 -51.87 6.37 -5.99
CA ILE A 11 -50.77 6.71 -5.11
C ILE A 11 -49.57 5.81 -5.49
N LEU A 12 -48.57 6.38 -6.14
CA LEU A 12 -47.30 5.72 -6.38
C LEU A 12 -46.48 5.74 -5.08
N VAL A 13 -46.42 4.64 -4.37
CA VAL A 13 -45.53 4.48 -3.23
C VAL A 13 -44.15 4.18 -3.76
N ALA A 14 -43.25 5.17 -3.76
CA ALA A 14 -41.83 4.97 -4.04
C ALA A 14 -41.21 4.25 -2.82
N ILE A 15 -40.99 2.95 -2.95
CA ILE A 15 -40.21 2.18 -1.97
C ILE A 15 -38.75 2.60 -2.16
N CYS A 16 -38.31 3.53 -1.34
CA CYS A 16 -36.90 3.89 -1.22
C CYS A 16 -36.20 2.72 -0.50
N ASN A 17 -35.61 1.80 -1.25
CA ASN A 17 -34.72 0.80 -0.67
C ASN A 17 -33.47 1.54 -0.15
N ALA A 18 -33.48 1.94 1.10
CA ALA A 18 -32.28 2.35 1.80
C ALA A 18 -31.38 1.10 1.91
N GLN A 19 -30.49 0.92 0.96
CA GLN A 19 -29.44 -0.07 1.05
C GLN A 19 -28.55 0.34 2.21
N SER A 20 -28.69 -0.34 3.36
CA SER A 20 -27.80 -0.16 4.50
C SER A 20 -26.40 -0.42 4.02
N SER A 21 -25.59 0.61 3.86
CA SER A 21 -24.16 0.46 3.59
C SER A 21 -23.58 -0.29 4.80
N LYS A 22 -23.04 -1.46 4.57
CA LYS A 22 -22.34 -2.20 5.61
C LYS A 22 -21.18 -1.32 6.08
N LYS A 23 -21.06 -1.22 7.41
CA LYS A 23 -20.02 -0.39 8.02
C LYS A 23 -18.68 -1.14 7.96
N ILE A 24 -17.64 -0.46 7.53
CA ILE A 24 -16.27 -1.00 7.57
C ILE A 24 -15.87 -1.17 9.04
N SER A 25 -15.35 -2.36 9.39
CA SER A 25 -15.00 -2.71 10.77
C SER A 25 -13.91 -3.77 10.82
N LEU A 26 -13.33 -3.99 11.99
CA LEU A 26 -12.43 -5.11 12.25
C LEU A 26 -13.22 -6.43 12.17
N LEU A 27 -12.89 -7.27 11.20
CA LEU A 27 -13.53 -8.56 10.95
C LEU A 27 -12.83 -9.72 11.66
N ASN A 28 -11.50 -9.70 11.71
CA ASN A 28 -10.68 -10.76 12.28
C ASN A 28 -9.29 -10.25 12.67
N THR A 29 -8.56 -11.07 13.41
CA THR A 29 -7.16 -10.82 13.79
C THR A 29 -6.38 -12.12 13.68
N PHE A 30 -5.28 -12.12 12.91
CA PHE A 30 -4.39 -13.27 12.78
C PHE A 30 -3.13 -13.04 13.59
N HIS A 31 -2.80 -13.93 14.51
CA HIS A 31 -1.62 -13.83 15.36
C HIS A 31 -0.42 -14.53 14.74
N ILE A 32 0.75 -13.90 14.84
CA ILE A 32 2.02 -14.42 14.33
C ILE A 32 3.03 -14.47 15.48
N ALA A 33 3.50 -15.68 15.81
CA ALA A 33 4.38 -15.88 16.96
C ALA A 33 5.85 -15.47 16.74
N SER A 34 6.28 -15.25 15.47
CA SER A 34 7.66 -14.82 15.18
C SER A 34 7.96 -13.42 15.70
N THR A 35 9.23 -13.12 15.90
CA THR A 35 9.72 -11.84 16.44
C THR A 35 10.37 -11.00 15.34
N GLY A 36 10.37 -9.68 15.52
CA GLY A 36 11.01 -8.71 14.61
C GLY A 36 10.09 -7.54 14.30
N GLY A 37 10.64 -6.50 13.69
CA GLY A 37 9.85 -5.40 13.13
C GLY A 37 9.16 -5.85 11.84
N TRP A 38 8.18 -5.11 11.41
CA TRP A 38 7.43 -5.35 10.16
C TRP A 38 7.37 -4.09 9.31
N ASP A 39 6.94 -4.27 8.07
CA ASP A 39 6.66 -3.19 7.14
C ASP A 39 5.50 -3.55 6.22
N TYR A 40 5.72 -3.70 4.91
CA TYR A 40 4.66 -3.96 3.95
C TYR A 40 4.13 -5.40 3.99
N LEU A 41 2.91 -5.54 3.46
CA LEU A 41 2.28 -6.82 3.15
C LEU A 41 1.93 -6.85 1.66
N ALA A 42 1.77 -8.06 1.13
CA ALA A 42 1.30 -8.23 -0.25
C ALA A 42 0.32 -9.40 -0.36
N ILE A 43 -0.74 -9.19 -1.13
CA ILE A 43 -1.69 -10.26 -1.49
C ILE A 43 -1.06 -11.12 -2.57
N GLY A 44 -1.01 -12.42 -2.36
CA GLY A 44 -0.56 -13.38 -3.38
C GLY A 44 -1.50 -13.37 -4.59
N PRO A 45 -0.97 -13.18 -5.80
CA PRO A 45 -1.81 -12.96 -7.00
C PRO A 45 -2.51 -14.23 -7.49
N VAL A 46 -2.01 -15.40 -7.15
CA VAL A 46 -2.54 -16.70 -7.66
C VAL A 46 -3.13 -17.59 -6.58
N ASN A 47 -2.81 -17.35 -5.31
CA ASN A 47 -3.23 -18.15 -4.16
C ASN A 47 -3.94 -17.28 -3.13
N ASN A 48 -4.66 -17.91 -2.19
CA ASN A 48 -5.22 -17.21 -1.03
C ASN A 48 -4.15 -16.93 0.03
N TRP A 49 -2.99 -16.44 -0.40
CA TRP A 49 -1.87 -16.17 0.50
C TRP A 49 -1.68 -14.68 0.75
N LEU A 50 -1.31 -14.38 1.96
CA LEU A 50 -0.88 -13.07 2.41
C LEU A 50 0.59 -13.19 2.81
N TYR A 51 1.45 -12.39 2.16
CA TYR A 51 2.87 -12.31 2.46
C TYR A 51 3.13 -11.11 3.35
N ILE A 52 3.86 -11.31 4.45
CA ILE A 52 4.05 -10.29 5.49
C ILE A 52 5.53 -10.17 5.77
N SER A 53 6.10 -8.99 5.54
CA SER A 53 7.48 -8.71 5.93
C SER A 53 7.62 -8.72 7.46
N HIS A 54 8.58 -9.47 8.00
CA HIS A 54 8.76 -9.59 9.44
C HIS A 54 10.22 -9.86 9.84
N GLY A 55 10.95 -8.81 10.11
CA GLY A 55 12.33 -8.89 10.60
C GLY A 55 13.32 -9.43 9.59
N ALA A 56 13.63 -10.74 9.69
CA ALA A 56 14.58 -11.42 8.82
C ALA A 56 13.92 -12.47 7.90
N GLN A 57 12.59 -12.43 7.81
CA GLN A 57 11.79 -13.39 7.06
C GLN A 57 10.51 -12.78 6.51
N VAL A 58 9.87 -13.45 5.55
CA VAL A 58 8.50 -13.20 5.15
C VAL A 58 7.63 -14.31 5.68
N ASN A 59 6.65 -13.99 6.53
CA ASN A 59 5.61 -14.94 6.94
C ASN A 59 4.55 -15.05 5.84
N ILE A 60 4.04 -16.24 5.60
CA ILE A 60 2.98 -16.49 4.63
C ILE A 60 1.79 -17.10 5.35
N LEU A 61 0.66 -16.43 5.28
CA LEU A 61 -0.60 -16.90 5.85
C LEU A 61 -1.63 -17.16 4.76
N ASN A 62 -2.57 -18.04 5.05
CA ASN A 62 -3.82 -18.06 4.31
C ASN A 62 -4.61 -16.79 4.67
N LYS A 63 -4.89 -15.94 3.70
CA LYS A 63 -5.56 -14.64 3.92
C LYS A 63 -7.02 -14.75 4.40
N ILE A 64 -7.62 -15.95 4.31
CA ILE A 64 -9.02 -16.19 4.72
C ILE A 64 -9.06 -16.69 6.16
N THR A 65 -8.21 -17.69 6.49
CA THR A 65 -8.24 -18.38 7.79
C THR A 65 -7.20 -17.87 8.78
N GLY A 66 -6.12 -17.24 8.32
CA GLY A 66 -4.97 -16.83 9.12
C GLY A 66 -3.98 -17.96 9.41
N ASP A 67 -4.21 -19.15 8.90
CA ASP A 67 -3.30 -20.29 9.09
C ASP A 67 -1.96 -20.04 8.44
N SER A 68 -0.89 -20.47 9.11
CA SER A 68 0.48 -20.39 8.57
C SER A 68 0.63 -21.35 7.39
N VAL A 69 1.06 -20.81 6.25
CA VAL A 69 1.37 -21.57 5.02
C VAL A 69 2.86 -21.85 4.92
N GLY A 70 3.69 -20.91 5.34
CA GLY A 70 5.13 -21.05 5.24
C GLY A 70 5.89 -19.77 5.59
N VAL A 71 7.21 -19.83 5.34
CA VAL A 71 8.13 -18.74 5.63
C VAL A 71 9.21 -18.69 4.56
N ILE A 72 9.50 -17.49 4.04
CA ILE A 72 10.71 -17.23 3.23
C ILE A 72 11.78 -16.67 4.17
N LYS A 73 12.87 -17.40 4.33
CA LYS A 73 13.98 -17.04 5.23
C LYS A 73 15.07 -16.24 4.50
N ASN A 74 16.03 -15.73 5.27
CA ASN A 74 17.21 -15.01 4.76
C ASN A 74 16.86 -13.70 4.03
N THR A 75 15.87 -12.97 4.55
CA THR A 75 15.42 -11.68 4.04
C THR A 75 15.63 -10.59 5.10
N THR A 76 16.80 -10.53 5.73
CA THR A 76 17.08 -9.61 6.86
C THR A 76 16.82 -8.15 6.49
N GLY A 77 15.94 -7.53 7.28
CA GLY A 77 15.47 -6.17 7.03
C GLY A 77 14.53 -6.09 5.83
N VAL A 78 13.69 -7.12 5.65
CA VAL A 78 12.70 -7.16 4.58
C VAL A 78 11.66 -6.04 4.76
N HIS A 79 11.35 -5.36 3.66
CA HIS A 79 10.34 -4.32 3.56
C HIS A 79 9.20 -4.73 2.62
N GLY A 80 9.40 -4.65 1.31
CA GLY A 80 8.36 -4.90 0.32
C GLY A 80 8.39 -6.28 -0.30
N ILE A 81 7.26 -6.67 -0.90
CA ILE A 81 7.09 -7.92 -1.66
C ILE A 81 6.39 -7.60 -2.98
N ALA A 82 6.91 -8.10 -4.10
CA ALA A 82 6.33 -7.96 -5.43
C ALA A 82 6.28 -9.31 -6.15
N PHE A 83 5.43 -9.42 -7.17
CA PHE A 83 5.22 -10.67 -7.89
C PHE A 83 5.27 -10.47 -9.41
N ASP A 84 5.99 -11.35 -10.10
CA ASP A 84 5.92 -11.55 -11.53
C ASP A 84 5.25 -12.90 -11.80
N VAL A 85 3.96 -12.85 -12.04
CA VAL A 85 3.12 -14.03 -12.28
C VAL A 85 3.57 -14.79 -13.54
N ASN A 86 4.01 -14.08 -14.57
CA ASN A 86 4.39 -14.68 -15.84
C ASN A 86 5.62 -15.59 -15.71
N ASN A 87 6.55 -15.24 -14.83
CA ASN A 87 7.75 -16.03 -14.55
C ASN A 87 7.63 -16.88 -13.28
N ASN A 88 6.46 -16.92 -12.64
CA ASN A 88 6.21 -17.62 -11.36
C ASN A 88 7.20 -17.23 -10.26
N LYS A 89 7.57 -15.94 -10.19
CA LYS A 89 8.56 -15.42 -9.24
C LYS A 89 7.99 -14.36 -8.31
N GLY A 90 8.38 -14.46 -7.06
CA GLY A 90 8.21 -13.38 -6.09
C GLY A 90 9.56 -12.75 -5.73
N PHE A 91 9.51 -11.50 -5.30
CA PHE A 91 10.67 -10.66 -5.01
C PHE A 91 10.48 -9.95 -3.68
N THR A 92 11.50 -9.91 -2.83
CA THR A 92 11.47 -9.11 -1.60
C THR A 92 12.61 -8.11 -1.58
N SER A 93 12.34 -6.89 -1.18
CA SER A 93 13.38 -5.90 -0.88
C SER A 93 13.92 -6.11 0.53
N ASN A 94 15.25 -6.24 0.68
CA ASN A 94 15.88 -6.51 1.96
C ASN A 94 16.84 -5.36 2.31
N GLY A 95 16.34 -4.37 3.04
CA GLY A 95 17.04 -3.11 3.29
C GLY A 95 18.37 -3.26 3.99
N ARG A 96 18.49 -4.17 4.96
CA ARG A 96 19.76 -4.40 5.67
C ARG A 96 20.79 -5.16 4.85
N LEU A 97 20.34 -5.99 3.89
CA LEU A 97 21.20 -6.77 3.02
C LEU A 97 21.56 -6.05 1.73
N ASN A 98 20.91 -4.92 1.40
CA ASN A 98 21.06 -4.19 0.15
C ASN A 98 20.84 -5.10 -1.08
N ASN A 99 19.85 -5.99 -0.99
CA ASN A 99 19.55 -6.92 -2.06
C ASN A 99 18.03 -7.17 -2.20
N VAL A 100 17.70 -7.88 -3.27
CA VAL A 100 16.39 -8.45 -3.52
C VAL A 100 16.51 -9.95 -3.47
N THR A 101 15.68 -10.62 -2.67
CA THR A 101 15.54 -12.09 -2.71
C THR A 101 14.49 -12.44 -3.75
N VAL A 102 14.83 -13.36 -4.65
CA VAL A 102 13.93 -13.97 -5.63
C VAL A 102 13.49 -15.32 -5.12
N PHE A 103 12.19 -15.60 -5.14
CA PHE A 103 11.64 -16.89 -4.73
C PHE A 103 10.62 -17.42 -5.74
N ASP A 104 10.47 -18.74 -5.78
CA ASP A 104 9.43 -19.42 -6.56
C ASP A 104 8.07 -19.29 -5.86
N MET A 105 7.05 -18.79 -6.54
CA MET A 105 5.74 -18.50 -5.95
C MET A 105 4.95 -19.75 -5.57
N ASN A 106 5.20 -20.91 -6.18
CA ASN A 106 4.49 -22.13 -5.88
C ASN A 106 5.04 -22.82 -4.62
N SER A 107 6.37 -22.87 -4.52
CA SER A 107 7.07 -23.57 -3.44
C SER A 107 7.57 -22.68 -2.31
N ASN A 108 7.56 -21.34 -2.51
CA ASN A 108 8.16 -20.33 -1.64
C ASN A 108 9.66 -20.54 -1.36
N LYS A 109 10.35 -21.31 -2.20
CA LYS A 109 11.80 -21.54 -2.08
C LYS A 109 12.57 -20.38 -2.68
N VAL A 110 13.60 -19.94 -1.97
CA VAL A 110 14.54 -18.93 -2.47
C VAL A 110 15.29 -19.50 -3.67
N LEU A 111 15.31 -18.74 -4.75
CA LEU A 111 16.01 -19.07 -6.00
C LEU A 111 17.39 -18.40 -6.06
N THR A 112 17.45 -17.11 -5.76
CA THR A 112 18.68 -16.31 -5.79
C THR A 112 18.50 -15.00 -5.04
N GLN A 113 19.60 -14.26 -4.90
CA GLN A 113 19.60 -12.88 -4.39
C GLN A 113 20.32 -11.97 -5.39
N ILE A 114 19.80 -10.76 -5.55
CA ILE A 114 20.28 -9.76 -6.51
C ILE A 114 20.72 -8.52 -5.73
N ALA A 115 21.98 -8.11 -5.85
CA ALA A 115 22.47 -6.88 -5.25
C ALA A 115 21.81 -5.66 -5.92
N VAL A 116 21.34 -4.70 -5.10
CA VAL A 116 20.70 -3.45 -5.55
C VAL A 116 21.28 -2.24 -4.80
N GLY A 117 20.68 -1.07 -4.97
CA GLY A 117 21.07 0.11 -4.20
C GLY A 117 20.90 -0.06 -2.70
N ALA A 118 21.60 0.76 -1.91
CA ALA A 118 21.58 0.64 -0.44
C ALA A 118 20.20 0.96 0.16
N ASN A 119 19.76 0.09 1.07
CA ASN A 119 18.49 0.14 1.76
C ASN A 119 17.29 0.13 0.79
N PRO A 120 17.10 -0.96 0.01
CA PRO A 120 15.88 -1.12 -0.78
C PRO A 120 14.68 -1.24 0.17
N ASP A 121 13.66 -0.44 -0.09
CA ASP A 121 12.43 -0.30 0.67
C ASP A 121 11.24 -0.79 -0.14
N ALA A 122 10.42 0.08 -0.71
CA ALA A 122 9.35 -0.35 -1.59
C ALA A 122 9.90 -1.08 -2.83
N ILE A 123 9.14 -2.06 -3.28
CA ILE A 123 9.42 -2.85 -4.49
C ILE A 123 8.12 -3.11 -5.23
N MET A 124 8.15 -3.04 -6.55
CA MET A 124 6.98 -3.31 -7.37
C MET A 124 7.34 -4.06 -8.66
N TYR A 125 6.39 -4.80 -9.20
CA TYR A 125 6.41 -5.24 -10.60
C TYR A 125 5.69 -4.19 -11.45
N GLU A 126 6.37 -3.68 -12.45
CA GLU A 126 5.84 -2.67 -13.35
C GLU A 126 5.41 -3.34 -14.68
N GLN A 127 4.10 -3.23 -14.98
CA GLN A 127 3.43 -4.00 -16.02
C GLN A 127 3.84 -3.61 -17.44
N PHE A 128 4.12 -2.34 -17.70
CA PHE A 128 4.40 -1.84 -19.05
C PHE A 128 5.78 -2.28 -19.55
N THR A 129 6.82 -2.08 -18.73
CA THR A 129 8.20 -2.51 -19.06
C THR A 129 8.51 -3.92 -18.60
N LYS A 130 7.61 -4.54 -17.80
CA LYS A 130 7.77 -5.86 -17.20
C LYS A 130 9.03 -5.98 -16.34
N MET A 131 9.34 -4.92 -15.59
CA MET A 131 10.49 -4.86 -14.70
C MET A 131 10.08 -4.92 -13.23
N ILE A 132 10.97 -5.44 -12.40
CA ILE A 132 10.93 -5.20 -10.96
C ILE A 132 11.69 -3.91 -10.70
N ILE A 133 11.08 -3.01 -9.93
CA ILE A 133 11.65 -1.73 -9.55
C ILE A 133 11.76 -1.65 -8.04
N THR A 134 12.94 -1.31 -7.51
CA THR A 134 13.15 -1.06 -6.08
C THR A 134 13.40 0.41 -5.80
N CYS A 135 12.82 0.92 -4.73
CA CYS A 135 13.10 2.23 -4.16
C CYS A 135 14.21 2.08 -3.10
N ASN A 136 15.40 2.57 -3.39
CA ASN A 136 16.55 2.40 -2.50
C ASN A 136 16.79 3.67 -1.67
N GLY A 137 16.24 3.69 -0.45
CA GLY A 137 16.15 4.89 0.36
C GLY A 137 17.49 5.54 0.70
N ARG A 138 18.49 4.75 1.09
CA ARG A 138 19.82 5.26 1.42
C ARG A 138 20.66 5.60 0.18
N ALA A 139 20.53 4.83 -0.88
CA ALA A 139 21.20 5.09 -2.15
C ALA A 139 20.58 6.26 -2.94
N LYS A 140 19.35 6.68 -2.60
CA LYS A 140 18.59 7.75 -3.25
C LYS A 140 18.38 7.50 -4.74
N ASN A 141 18.17 6.23 -5.11
CA ASN A 141 17.98 5.80 -6.48
C ASN A 141 16.91 4.69 -6.58
N LEU A 142 16.50 4.41 -7.80
CA LEU A 142 15.76 3.21 -8.16
C LEU A 142 16.71 2.20 -8.79
N THR A 143 16.44 0.91 -8.63
CA THR A 143 17.10 -0.16 -9.40
C THR A 143 16.06 -0.89 -10.23
N PHE A 144 16.36 -1.09 -11.53
CA PHE A 144 15.52 -1.81 -12.47
C PHE A 144 16.07 -3.22 -12.67
N ILE A 145 15.26 -4.23 -12.46
CA ILE A 145 15.65 -5.64 -12.56
C ILE A 145 14.79 -6.31 -13.63
N ASN A 146 15.42 -7.03 -14.56
CA ASN A 146 14.71 -7.91 -15.47
C ASN A 146 14.37 -9.23 -14.76
N PRO A 147 13.09 -9.54 -14.49
CA PRO A 147 12.70 -10.72 -13.72
C PRO A 147 12.90 -12.03 -14.50
N ALA A 148 12.98 -12.01 -15.83
CA ALA A 148 13.18 -13.21 -16.62
C ALA A 148 14.57 -13.85 -16.35
N ASN A 149 15.62 -13.03 -16.28
CA ASN A 149 17.00 -13.47 -16.07
C ASN A 149 17.60 -13.08 -14.71
N ASN A 150 16.85 -12.36 -13.86
CA ASN A 150 17.27 -11.87 -12.55
C ASN A 150 18.47 -10.91 -12.59
N MET A 151 18.59 -10.11 -13.65
CA MET A 151 19.70 -9.17 -13.84
C MET A 151 19.26 -7.73 -13.58
N VAL A 152 20.09 -6.97 -12.88
CA VAL A 152 19.96 -5.51 -12.86
C VAL A 152 20.25 -4.99 -14.26
N VAL A 153 19.33 -4.20 -14.81
CA VAL A 153 19.45 -3.62 -16.15
C VAL A 153 19.75 -2.13 -16.12
N ASP A 154 19.42 -1.45 -15.02
CA ASP A 154 19.67 -0.03 -14.87
C ASP A 154 19.51 0.46 -13.42
N SER A 155 19.94 1.71 -13.18
CA SER A 155 19.73 2.43 -11.93
C SER A 155 19.55 3.91 -12.22
N LEU A 156 18.53 4.54 -11.59
CA LEU A 156 18.21 5.94 -11.78
C LEU A 156 18.27 6.70 -10.45
N SER A 157 19.16 7.71 -10.35
CA SER A 157 19.16 8.63 -9.20
C SER A 157 17.91 9.50 -9.20
N VAL A 158 17.19 9.55 -8.06
CA VAL A 158 15.98 10.37 -7.90
C VAL A 158 16.20 11.62 -7.04
N GLY A 159 17.42 11.82 -6.54
CA GLY A 159 17.83 13.06 -5.85
C GLY A 159 17.41 13.16 -4.38
N GLY A 160 16.66 12.21 -3.86
CA GLY A 160 16.23 12.15 -2.47
C GLY A 160 15.86 10.73 -2.06
N LYS A 161 15.30 10.55 -0.86
CA LYS A 161 14.88 9.25 -0.33
C LYS A 161 13.57 8.80 -1.02
N PRO A 162 13.62 7.83 -1.97
CA PRO A 162 12.39 7.28 -2.53
C PRO A 162 11.71 6.39 -1.49
N GLU A 163 10.38 6.55 -1.38
CA GLU A 163 9.51 5.70 -0.56
C GLU A 163 8.63 4.84 -1.47
N THR A 164 7.36 5.10 -1.55
CA THR A 164 6.43 4.33 -2.38
C THR A 164 6.40 4.84 -3.81
N ALA A 165 6.25 3.91 -4.75
CA ALA A 165 6.09 4.20 -6.18
C ALA A 165 4.82 3.55 -6.72
N VAL A 166 4.17 4.23 -7.71
CA VAL A 166 3.05 3.70 -8.49
C VAL A 166 3.25 4.03 -9.97
N CYS A 167 2.73 3.20 -10.87
CA CYS A 167 2.81 3.41 -12.31
C CYS A 167 1.45 3.68 -12.94
N ASP A 168 1.45 4.31 -14.12
CA ASP A 168 0.24 4.55 -14.89
C ASP A 168 -0.06 3.45 -15.93
N GLU A 169 0.71 2.36 -15.91
CA GLU A 169 0.65 1.22 -16.84
C GLU A 169 0.83 1.62 -18.32
N LYS A 170 1.32 2.85 -18.57
CA LYS A 170 1.55 3.43 -19.91
C LYS A 170 2.97 3.98 -20.08
N GLY A 171 3.86 3.67 -19.14
CA GLY A 171 5.25 4.04 -19.20
C GLY A 171 5.68 5.20 -18.30
N LYS A 172 4.81 5.64 -17.39
CA LYS A 172 5.14 6.61 -16.34
C LYS A 172 5.15 5.98 -14.96
N LEU A 173 6.13 6.37 -14.17
CA LEU A 173 6.27 6.00 -12.76
C LEU A 173 6.26 7.27 -11.91
N TYR A 174 5.50 7.24 -10.83
CA TYR A 174 5.43 8.31 -9.83
C TYR A 174 6.02 7.80 -8.53
N VAL A 175 6.94 8.56 -7.94
CA VAL A 175 7.68 8.15 -6.73
C VAL A 175 7.64 9.26 -5.70
N ASN A 176 7.18 8.94 -4.49
CA ASN A 176 7.32 9.83 -3.34
C ASN A 176 8.79 9.98 -2.96
N ILE A 177 9.26 11.21 -2.81
CA ILE A 177 10.60 11.54 -2.30
C ILE A 177 10.44 12.15 -0.91
N GLU A 178 10.47 11.29 0.11
CA GLU A 178 10.11 11.62 1.49
C GLU A 178 10.82 12.87 2.02
N ASN A 179 12.13 12.90 1.96
CA ASN A 179 12.94 13.98 2.51
C ASN A 179 13.00 15.25 1.66
N LYS A 180 12.19 15.34 0.61
CA LYS A 180 12.06 16.50 -0.28
C LYS A 180 10.64 17.04 -0.37
N ASN A 181 9.67 16.32 0.20
CA ASN A 181 8.25 16.65 0.11
C ASN A 181 7.81 16.85 -1.35
N GLU A 182 8.22 15.92 -2.21
CA GLU A 182 7.93 15.97 -3.64
C GLU A 182 7.57 14.60 -4.20
N ILE A 183 6.87 14.58 -5.34
CA ILE A 183 6.76 13.43 -6.23
C ILE A 183 7.66 13.67 -7.43
N VAL A 184 8.41 12.65 -7.85
CA VAL A 184 9.07 12.64 -9.15
C VAL A 184 8.28 11.80 -10.14
N GLU A 185 8.07 12.34 -11.33
CA GLU A 185 7.51 11.62 -12.48
C GLU A 185 8.68 11.14 -13.37
N ILE A 186 8.66 9.87 -13.72
CA ILE A 186 9.72 9.20 -14.48
C ILE A 186 9.15 8.61 -15.75
N ASP A 187 9.79 8.88 -16.88
CA ASP A 187 9.61 8.14 -18.13
C ASP A 187 10.37 6.82 -18.03
N LEU A 188 9.64 5.71 -18.03
CA LEU A 188 10.21 4.36 -17.86
C LEU A 188 10.95 3.86 -19.11
N ILE A 189 10.60 4.36 -20.30
CA ILE A 189 11.30 3.98 -21.54
C ILE A 189 12.67 4.65 -21.58
N GLN A 190 12.70 5.97 -21.32
CA GLN A 190 13.93 6.75 -21.32
C GLN A 190 14.71 6.63 -20.00
N LYS A 191 14.09 6.07 -18.97
CA LYS A 191 14.61 5.96 -17.59
C LYS A 191 15.16 7.27 -17.07
N LYS A 192 14.35 8.32 -17.16
CA LYS A 192 14.70 9.66 -16.70
C LYS A 192 13.56 10.35 -15.99
N ILE A 193 13.90 11.21 -15.05
CA ILE A 193 12.95 12.12 -14.41
C ILE A 193 12.49 13.15 -15.46
N ILE A 194 11.19 13.27 -15.64
CA ILE A 194 10.58 14.26 -16.53
C ILE A 194 9.94 15.43 -15.80
N ASN A 195 9.46 15.18 -14.57
CA ASN A 195 8.90 16.22 -13.71
C ASN A 195 9.23 15.98 -12.23
N LYS A 196 9.18 17.06 -11.45
CA LYS A 196 9.22 17.07 -9.99
C LYS A 196 8.12 17.99 -9.49
N TRP A 197 7.26 17.47 -8.63
CA TRP A 197 6.10 18.19 -8.12
C TRP A 197 6.19 18.35 -6.61
N SER A 198 6.12 19.59 -6.14
CA SER A 198 6.04 19.88 -4.72
C SER A 198 4.71 19.40 -4.14
N LEU A 199 4.77 18.77 -2.99
CA LEU A 199 3.60 18.33 -2.22
C LEU A 199 3.18 19.35 -1.14
N ALA A 200 3.72 20.56 -1.15
CA ALA A 200 3.31 21.56 -0.16
C ALA A 200 1.78 21.75 -0.15
N PRO A 201 1.11 21.81 1.02
CA PRO A 201 1.70 21.86 2.37
C PRO A 201 1.98 20.49 3.01
N GLY A 202 1.90 19.36 2.29
CA GLY A 202 2.20 18.04 2.83
C GLY A 202 3.70 17.84 3.06
N GLU A 203 4.04 17.18 4.15
CA GLU A 203 5.41 16.86 4.55
C GLU A 203 5.57 15.34 4.72
N GLY A 204 6.79 14.83 4.47
CA GLY A 204 7.14 13.44 4.67
C GLY A 204 6.26 12.45 3.90
N PRO A 205 6.13 12.56 2.57
CA PRO A 205 5.26 11.65 1.81
C PRO A 205 5.75 10.21 1.91
N THR A 206 4.84 9.29 2.29
CA THR A 206 5.11 7.86 2.48
C THR A 206 4.28 7.01 1.54
N GLY A 207 3.02 6.70 1.88
CA GLY A 207 2.13 5.92 1.04
C GLY A 207 1.75 6.66 -0.25
N LEU A 208 1.58 5.90 -1.34
CA LEU A 208 1.14 6.42 -2.63
C LEU A 208 0.23 5.39 -3.31
N ALA A 209 -0.92 5.84 -3.79
CA ALA A 209 -1.83 5.05 -4.61
C ALA A 209 -2.28 5.85 -5.84
N ILE A 210 -2.88 5.19 -6.82
CA ILE A 210 -3.35 5.83 -8.06
C ILE A 210 -4.72 5.29 -8.48
N ASP A 211 -5.62 6.19 -8.90
CA ASP A 211 -6.72 5.81 -9.78
C ASP A 211 -6.32 6.04 -11.24
N LEU A 212 -6.12 4.94 -11.95
CA LEU A 212 -5.75 4.96 -13.38
C LEU A 212 -6.83 5.56 -14.27
N LYS A 213 -8.10 5.48 -13.86
CA LYS A 213 -9.22 5.98 -14.63
C LYS A 213 -9.35 7.49 -14.57
N THR A 214 -9.29 8.06 -13.38
CA THR A 214 -9.39 9.50 -13.15
C THR A 214 -8.02 10.20 -13.18
N ARG A 215 -6.94 9.41 -13.22
CA ARG A 215 -5.55 9.87 -13.18
C ARG A 215 -5.29 10.74 -11.96
N ARG A 216 -5.68 10.22 -10.80
CA ARG A 216 -5.44 10.85 -9.51
C ARG A 216 -4.46 10.03 -8.69
N LEU A 217 -3.41 10.70 -8.21
CA LEU A 217 -2.48 10.18 -7.23
C LEU A 217 -2.99 10.54 -5.83
N PHE A 218 -2.83 9.61 -4.91
CA PHE A 218 -3.20 9.73 -3.50
C PHE A 218 -1.93 9.58 -2.67
N ALA A 219 -1.34 10.70 -2.26
CA ALA A 219 -0.10 10.73 -1.49
C ALA A 219 -0.39 11.00 -0.01
N THR A 220 -0.04 10.07 0.87
CA THR A 220 -0.13 10.30 2.32
C THR A 220 1.10 11.06 2.80
N CYS A 221 0.85 12.12 3.54
CA CYS A 221 1.84 12.95 4.20
C CYS A 221 1.56 12.99 5.71
N ASP A 222 2.32 13.77 6.48
CA ASP A 222 2.03 13.94 7.90
C ASP A 222 0.63 14.52 8.10
N LYS A 223 -0.30 13.69 8.63
CA LYS A 223 -1.72 14.00 8.92
C LYS A 223 -2.54 14.54 7.73
N LEU A 224 -2.05 14.36 6.51
CA LEU A 224 -2.72 14.80 5.28
C LEU A 224 -2.68 13.73 4.21
N LEU A 225 -3.81 13.56 3.52
CA LEU A 225 -3.85 12.96 2.20
C LEU A 225 -3.91 14.07 1.16
N LEU A 226 -2.98 14.06 0.22
CA LEU A 226 -3.02 14.94 -0.96
C LEU A 226 -3.55 14.17 -2.16
N ILE A 227 -4.46 14.79 -2.88
CA ILE A 227 -4.98 14.30 -4.16
C ILE A 227 -4.33 15.15 -5.26
N ILE A 228 -3.59 14.47 -6.15
CA ILE A 228 -2.76 15.14 -7.16
C ILE A 228 -3.19 14.69 -8.56
N ASP A 229 -3.24 15.61 -9.48
CA ASP A 229 -3.42 15.32 -10.90
C ASP A 229 -2.13 14.71 -11.48
N ALA A 230 -2.20 13.46 -11.92
CA ALA A 230 -1.06 12.71 -12.46
C ALA A 230 -0.57 13.22 -13.83
N ASP A 231 -1.28 14.14 -14.48
CA ASP A 231 -0.88 14.69 -15.78
C ASP A 231 -0.04 15.98 -15.65
N ASN A 232 -0.18 16.71 -14.53
CA ASN A 232 0.47 18.00 -14.36
C ASN A 232 0.99 18.30 -12.95
N GLY A 233 0.80 17.39 -11.98
CA GLY A 233 1.26 17.54 -10.60
C GLY A 233 0.46 18.52 -9.74
N LYS A 234 -0.66 19.04 -10.23
CA LYS A 234 -1.49 19.98 -9.47
C LYS A 234 -2.17 19.28 -8.30
N VAL A 235 -2.04 19.83 -7.10
CA VAL A 235 -2.84 19.40 -5.94
C VAL A 235 -4.28 19.82 -6.16
N ILE A 236 -5.18 18.83 -6.26
CA ILE A 236 -6.62 19.01 -6.50
C ILE A 236 -7.36 19.22 -5.19
N ASP A 237 -7.00 18.40 -4.17
CA ASP A 237 -7.64 18.45 -2.86
C ASP A 237 -6.66 17.98 -1.77
N LYS A 238 -6.99 18.28 -0.52
CA LYS A 238 -6.26 17.85 0.67
C LYS A 238 -7.23 17.52 1.79
N LEU A 239 -7.09 16.34 2.37
CA LEU A 239 -7.98 15.85 3.41
C LEU A 239 -7.19 15.46 4.66
N PRO A 240 -7.71 15.74 5.87
CA PRO A 240 -7.06 15.29 7.10
C PRO A 240 -7.17 13.76 7.22
N ILE A 241 -6.09 13.14 7.67
CA ILE A 241 -6.01 11.71 8.02
C ILE A 241 -5.39 11.57 9.41
N GLY A 242 -5.33 10.34 9.95
CA GLY A 242 -4.67 10.08 11.23
C GLY A 242 -3.15 10.26 11.17
N ASP A 243 -2.52 10.21 12.34
CA ASP A 243 -1.09 10.41 12.52
C ASP A 243 -0.27 9.16 12.19
N GLY A 244 0.96 9.36 11.67
CA GLY A 244 1.91 8.27 11.39
C GLY A 244 1.45 7.34 10.28
N CYS A 245 0.78 7.85 9.26
CA CYS A 245 0.37 7.10 8.08
C CYS A 245 1.60 6.69 7.25
N ASP A 246 1.65 5.40 6.87
CA ASP A 246 2.74 4.83 6.08
C ASP A 246 2.23 3.99 4.89
N GLY A 247 0.92 3.95 4.70
CA GLY A 247 0.29 3.20 3.62
C GLY A 247 -0.97 3.83 3.07
N ALA A 248 -1.11 3.79 1.75
CA ALA A 248 -2.30 4.16 1.00
C ALA A 248 -2.72 3.02 0.08
N ALA A 249 -4.02 2.78 -0.02
CA ALA A 249 -4.59 1.83 -0.98
C ALA A 249 -5.83 2.45 -1.64
N PHE A 250 -6.05 2.13 -2.91
CA PHE A 250 -7.24 2.56 -3.65
C PHE A 250 -8.04 1.37 -4.14
N ASP A 251 -9.29 1.29 -3.75
CA ASP A 251 -10.24 0.29 -4.24
C ASP A 251 -10.97 0.84 -5.46
N VAL A 252 -10.59 0.36 -6.62
CA VAL A 252 -11.14 0.81 -7.92
C VAL A 252 -12.65 0.57 -8.03
N LYS A 253 -13.16 -0.52 -7.43
CA LYS A 253 -14.58 -0.88 -7.51
C LYS A 253 -15.44 -0.06 -6.55
N LEU A 254 -14.97 0.11 -5.33
CA LEU A 254 -15.67 0.88 -4.29
C LEU A 254 -15.37 2.38 -4.39
N LYS A 255 -14.34 2.77 -5.15
CA LYS A 255 -13.82 4.14 -5.23
C LYS A 255 -13.43 4.71 -3.87
N ASN A 256 -12.88 3.86 -3.04
CA ASN A 256 -12.43 4.25 -1.71
C ASN A 256 -10.89 4.28 -1.65
N ILE A 257 -10.38 5.36 -1.10
CA ILE A 257 -8.99 5.50 -0.68
C ILE A 257 -8.93 5.15 0.79
N TYR A 258 -7.98 4.30 1.17
CA TYR A 258 -7.73 3.91 2.55
C TYR A 258 -6.35 4.36 2.97
N THR A 259 -6.25 5.01 4.13
CA THR A 259 -4.97 5.39 4.72
C THR A 259 -4.83 4.74 6.09
N SER A 260 -3.78 3.93 6.26
CA SER A 260 -3.50 3.23 7.52
C SER A 260 -2.61 4.09 8.40
N ASN A 261 -3.14 4.51 9.54
CA ASN A 261 -2.51 5.50 10.40
C ASN A 261 -1.94 4.83 11.67
N GLY A 262 -0.70 5.12 11.98
CA GLY A 262 0.03 4.55 13.13
C GLY A 262 -0.58 4.88 14.48
N ASP A 263 -1.43 5.91 14.55
CA ASP A 263 -2.18 6.29 15.75
C ASP A 263 -3.28 5.28 16.14
N GLY A 264 -3.60 4.34 15.26
CA GLY A 264 -4.62 3.31 15.47
C GLY A 264 -5.95 3.62 14.80
N THR A 265 -5.91 4.37 13.71
CA THR A 265 -7.07 4.65 12.87
C THR A 265 -6.84 4.21 11.43
N LEU A 266 -7.91 3.97 10.69
CA LEU A 266 -7.96 3.80 9.25
C LEU A 266 -8.93 4.85 8.71
N THR A 267 -8.42 5.84 7.99
CA THR A 267 -9.28 6.83 7.36
C THR A 267 -9.77 6.31 6.02
N VAL A 268 -11.07 6.39 5.79
CA VAL A 268 -11.74 5.97 4.55
C VAL A 268 -12.23 7.19 3.82
N ILE A 269 -11.74 7.41 2.62
CA ILE A 269 -12.08 8.53 1.76
C ILE A 269 -12.76 8.00 0.50
N HIS A 270 -13.93 8.55 0.17
CA HIS A 270 -14.65 8.19 -1.05
C HIS A 270 -14.39 9.19 -2.16
N GLU A 271 -14.02 8.69 -3.33
CA GLU A 271 -13.92 9.45 -4.57
C GLU A 271 -15.30 9.55 -5.24
N LYS A 272 -15.97 10.68 -5.09
CA LYS A 272 -17.23 10.97 -5.79
C LYS A 272 -17.02 11.14 -7.30
N ASN A 273 -15.96 11.83 -7.65
CA ASN A 273 -15.46 12.03 -9.02
C ASN A 273 -14.01 12.54 -8.96
N ALA A 274 -13.37 12.73 -10.12
CA ALA A 274 -11.98 13.15 -10.24
C ALA A 274 -11.59 14.45 -9.48
N ASN A 275 -12.57 15.27 -9.05
CA ASN A 275 -12.33 16.56 -8.40
C ASN A 275 -13.09 16.71 -7.07
N SER A 276 -13.67 15.62 -6.54
CA SER A 276 -14.48 15.70 -5.31
C SER A 276 -14.29 14.43 -4.46
N PHE A 277 -13.76 14.62 -3.26
CA PHE A 277 -13.41 13.58 -2.31
C PHE A 277 -14.03 13.91 -0.94
N VAL A 278 -14.36 12.90 -0.17
CA VAL A 278 -14.94 13.08 1.16
C VAL A 278 -14.49 11.98 2.10
N VAL A 279 -14.10 12.34 3.31
CA VAL A 279 -13.90 11.37 4.40
C VAL A 279 -15.26 10.81 4.79
N ILE A 280 -15.44 9.50 4.65
CA ILE A 280 -16.71 8.82 4.96
C ILE A 280 -16.67 8.03 6.25
N ASP A 281 -15.48 7.62 6.71
CA ASP A 281 -15.30 6.92 7.98
C ASP A 281 -13.87 7.10 8.54
N ASN A 282 -13.74 6.91 9.87
CA ASN A 282 -12.47 6.73 10.56
C ASN A 282 -12.63 5.49 11.46
N VAL A 283 -12.18 4.35 10.94
CA VAL A 283 -12.32 3.05 11.59
C VAL A 283 -11.23 2.90 12.66
N LEU A 284 -11.61 2.52 13.87
CA LEU A 284 -10.64 2.20 14.91
C LEU A 284 -9.93 0.89 14.57
N THR A 285 -8.61 0.96 14.56
CA THR A 285 -7.71 -0.17 14.37
C THR A 285 -6.83 -0.35 15.61
N LYS A 286 -5.55 -0.64 15.43
CA LYS A 286 -4.60 -0.76 16.53
C LYS A 286 -3.43 0.21 16.32
N LYS A 287 -2.95 0.84 17.39
CA LYS A 287 -1.72 1.63 17.32
C LYS A 287 -0.63 0.82 16.62
N SER A 288 0.19 1.46 15.81
CA SER A 288 1.22 0.87 14.96
C SER A 288 0.75 0.19 13.66
N ALA A 289 -0.56 0.09 13.40
CA ALA A 289 -1.10 -0.42 12.13
C ALA A 289 -0.96 0.62 11.01
N ARG A 290 0.27 0.89 10.57
CA ARG A 290 0.61 2.00 9.68
C ARG A 290 0.70 1.64 8.19
N THR A 291 0.95 0.37 7.87
CA THR A 291 1.00 -0.13 6.49
C THR A 291 -0.22 -0.96 6.16
N ILE A 292 -0.52 -1.18 4.88
CA ILE A 292 -1.77 -1.75 4.41
C ILE A 292 -1.59 -2.57 3.15
N ALA A 293 -2.35 -3.67 3.03
CA ALA A 293 -2.61 -4.33 1.75
C ALA A 293 -4.10 -4.47 1.52
N LEU A 294 -4.54 -4.14 0.31
CA LEU A 294 -5.92 -4.31 -0.14
C LEU A 294 -6.04 -5.58 -0.99
N ASP A 295 -6.99 -6.43 -0.68
CA ASP A 295 -7.42 -7.52 -1.55
C ASP A 295 -8.53 -7.01 -2.50
N PRO A 296 -8.26 -6.80 -3.78
CA PRO A 296 -9.23 -6.23 -4.71
C PRO A 296 -10.41 -7.18 -5.03
N LEU A 297 -10.28 -8.47 -4.70
CA LEU A 297 -11.35 -9.45 -4.93
C LEU A 297 -12.38 -9.46 -3.81
N THR A 298 -11.94 -9.30 -2.57
CA THR A 298 -12.79 -9.37 -1.38
C THR A 298 -13.05 -8.02 -0.75
N HIS A 299 -12.36 -6.97 -1.20
CA HIS A 299 -12.37 -5.61 -0.64
C HIS A 299 -11.89 -5.56 0.83
N ARG A 300 -11.18 -6.60 1.29
CA ARG A 300 -10.60 -6.67 2.62
C ARG A 300 -9.25 -5.99 2.66
N LEU A 301 -8.99 -5.36 3.79
CA LEU A 301 -7.74 -4.69 4.11
C LEU A 301 -7.01 -5.50 5.18
N TYR A 302 -5.71 -5.61 5.04
CA TYR A 302 -4.83 -6.30 5.99
C TYR A 302 -3.82 -5.30 6.52
N LEU A 303 -3.77 -5.15 7.84
CA LEU A 303 -2.89 -4.19 8.51
C LEU A 303 -2.06 -4.90 9.58
N PRO A 304 -0.72 -4.83 9.50
CA PRO A 304 0.15 -5.40 10.53
C PRO A 304 0.22 -4.47 11.73
N ALA A 305 0.16 -5.03 12.92
CA ALA A 305 0.26 -4.29 14.16
C ALA A 305 0.92 -5.11 15.27
N ALA A 306 1.52 -4.44 16.24
CA ALA A 306 1.97 -5.06 17.48
C ALA A 306 1.79 -4.13 18.67
N GLU A 307 1.93 -4.67 19.88
CA GLU A 307 2.01 -3.90 21.09
C GLU A 307 3.47 -3.66 21.48
N PHE A 308 3.70 -2.54 22.13
CA PHE A 308 5.02 -2.15 22.60
C PHE A 308 5.03 -2.06 24.13
N GLU A 309 6.20 -2.35 24.71
CA GLU A 309 6.45 -2.09 26.12
C GLU A 309 6.44 -0.58 26.37
N GLN A 310 6.13 -0.18 27.60
CA GLN A 310 6.24 1.23 27.97
C GLN A 310 7.70 1.66 27.84
N PRO A 311 7.98 2.87 27.29
CA PRO A 311 9.35 3.40 27.25
C PRO A 311 9.92 3.47 28.66
N ILE A 312 11.11 2.96 28.85
CA ILE A 312 11.82 3.11 30.13
C ILE A 312 12.31 4.55 30.20
N VAL A 313 11.97 5.24 31.29
CA VAL A 313 12.36 6.64 31.50
C VAL A 313 13.89 6.75 31.46
N GLY A 314 14.41 7.58 30.54
CA GLY A 314 15.85 7.77 30.33
C GLY A 314 16.51 6.87 29.27
N GLU A 315 15.86 5.81 28.79
CA GLU A 315 16.34 5.03 27.63
C GLU A 315 16.05 5.77 26.31
N LYS A 316 17.12 5.93 25.50
CA LYS A 316 16.98 6.40 24.11
C LYS A 316 16.76 5.21 23.20
N GLY A 317 15.68 5.20 22.43
CA GLY A 317 15.43 4.15 21.45
C GLY A 317 13.92 3.98 21.16
N ARG A 318 13.62 3.09 20.20
CA ARG A 318 12.23 2.69 19.96
C ARG A 318 11.78 1.72 21.05
N PRO A 319 10.55 1.83 21.55
CA PRO A 319 10.01 0.86 22.51
C PRO A 319 10.15 -0.57 21.97
N LYS A 320 10.42 -1.53 22.84
CA LYS A 320 10.49 -2.95 22.48
C LYS A 320 9.09 -3.46 22.17
N MET A 321 8.97 -4.27 21.12
CA MET A 321 7.75 -4.97 20.83
C MET A 321 7.50 -6.05 21.91
N LYS A 322 6.30 -6.12 22.42
CA LYS A 322 5.89 -7.18 23.34
C LYS A 322 5.91 -8.53 22.60
N ALA A 323 6.55 -9.53 23.21
CA ALA A 323 6.62 -10.88 22.64
C ALA A 323 5.21 -11.45 22.37
N GLY A 324 5.02 -12.06 21.20
CA GLY A 324 3.75 -12.66 20.79
C GLY A 324 2.62 -11.69 20.47
N SER A 325 2.87 -10.37 20.46
CA SER A 325 1.83 -9.36 20.16
C SER A 325 1.65 -9.04 18.69
N PHE A 326 2.53 -9.53 17.81
CA PHE A 326 2.44 -9.26 16.38
C PHE A 326 1.23 -9.93 15.76
N GLN A 327 0.46 -9.19 14.99
CA GLN A 327 -0.82 -9.60 14.46
C GLN A 327 -1.14 -8.87 13.17
N ILE A 328 -2.03 -9.47 12.38
CA ILE A 328 -2.62 -8.86 11.19
C ILE A 328 -4.10 -8.60 11.48
N LEU A 329 -4.49 -7.36 11.41
CA LEU A 329 -5.89 -6.96 11.47
C LEU A 329 -6.51 -7.16 10.09
N VAL A 330 -7.68 -7.80 10.03
CA VAL A 330 -8.49 -7.94 8.81
C VAL A 330 -9.66 -6.99 8.94
N VAL A 331 -9.73 -6.00 8.06
CA VAL A 331 -10.76 -4.96 8.08
C VAL A 331 -11.57 -5.02 6.79
N GLY A 332 -12.86 -4.77 6.88
CA GLY A 332 -13.77 -4.79 5.72
C GLY A 332 -15.23 -4.63 6.13
N GLU A 333 -16.14 -4.89 5.16
CA GLU A 333 -17.61 -4.87 5.34
C GLU A 333 -18.18 -6.22 5.72
#